data_a038d993f46141fb468b448d2f602602
#
_entry.id   a038d993f46141fb468b448d2f602602
#
_cell.length_a   1.000
_cell.length_b   1.000
_cell.length_c   1.000
_cell.angle_alpha   90.00
_cell.angle_beta   90.00
_cell.angle_gamma   90.00
#
_symmetry.space_group_name_H-M   'P 1'
#
loop_
_entity.id
_entity.type
_entity.pdbx_description
1 polymer ?
#
loop_
_entity_poly.entity_id
_entity_poly.type
_entity_poly.pdbx_seq_one_letter_code
_entity_poly.pdbx_strand_id
1 'polypeptide(L)'
;MKTQIKIIIFTFCLFFLHTYSYAESNQRIQQRAEFKKALLAANQKDWESVRESQALLSNYPLSYFLDYLRIMDNFSNTSPQTLLSFLQRYGDSAEGEKLRRKWLYVLAKEKSWRLYLRIYQAQKSIVLQCHYATARLITGQARQAALHDVKKIWLTGDSRPSACDPAFSYLYNSSVMTNKLLLERIRLAMKKNHLGVAQAVAKHLPPQYQAWADHWFTMHKNPLTSLNNFTLRDTYTAREILLHGLHRLAKTNFEAAVQHWEYYQQRFNFDAKQWQDFYLNLALYSVKAGRSDRMRWLLAVPAYGLEHEKLHRTRFKEALKQQNWRALKAFYADLPKKDKDSYRWKYWYARALEQLGEAGYAKVIFTELAALRDYYGYLAADRVALPYQLQNHPTQYTRQEGQAIRNHPYIERAYEFYRLDRLIDARRAWAYGMKRFSKSQQAISARLARQWGWYDRGIFTAARAGAYDDVDVRFPLAYRQAITRGARHQKIDLAWTYAIVRQESAFMEKVRSHAGALGLMQLMPATARLVARKQGFSLANNKAILDVETNVDWVQGIYNRC
;
A
#
# COMPACT_ATOMS: atom_id res chain seq x y z
N MET A 1 26.76 -7.80 80.49
CA MET A 1 25.67 -7.38 79.59
C MET A 1 26.28 -6.96 78.28
N LYS A 2 26.25 -7.79 77.26
CA LYS A 2 26.86 -7.54 75.96
C LYS A 2 25.72 -7.19 74.98
N THR A 3 25.70 -5.94 74.52
CA THR A 3 24.78 -5.44 73.52
C THR A 3 25.34 -5.79 72.12
N GLN A 4 24.64 -6.64 71.36
CA GLN A 4 24.97 -6.93 69.97
C GLN A 4 24.34 -5.88 69.06
N ILE A 5 25.20 -5.18 68.32
CA ILE A 5 24.81 -4.30 67.20
C ILE A 5 24.67 -5.14 65.94
N LYS A 6 23.47 -5.27 65.42
CA LYS A 6 23.20 -5.89 64.10
C LYS A 6 23.44 -4.80 63.05
N ILE A 7 24.48 -4.98 62.25
CA ILE A 7 24.71 -4.20 61.02
C ILE A 7 23.81 -4.76 59.92
N ILE A 8 22.84 -3.99 59.49
CA ILE A 8 22.02 -4.27 58.29
C ILE A 8 22.79 -3.76 57.10
N ILE A 9 23.37 -4.68 56.32
CA ILE A 9 23.98 -4.33 55.02
C ILE A 9 22.83 -4.20 54.04
N PHE A 10 22.51 -2.95 53.68
CA PHE A 10 21.59 -2.63 52.57
C PHE A 10 22.36 -2.81 51.26
N THR A 11 22.13 -3.94 50.59
CA THR A 11 22.68 -4.18 49.25
C THR A 11 21.87 -3.32 48.27
N PHE A 12 22.45 -2.18 47.90
CA PHE A 12 21.92 -1.30 46.83
C PHE A 12 22.17 -2.01 45.50
N CYS A 13 21.20 -2.73 44.97
CA CYS A 13 21.19 -3.17 43.59
C CYS A 13 21.03 -1.94 42.69
N LEU A 14 22.14 -1.36 42.30
CA LEU A 14 22.24 -0.39 41.22
C LEU A 14 21.83 -1.12 39.90
N PHE A 15 20.57 -0.99 39.52
CA PHE A 15 20.14 -1.22 38.16
C PHE A 15 20.83 -0.18 37.28
N PHE A 16 22.02 -0.48 36.79
CA PHE A 16 22.59 0.21 35.64
C PHE A 16 21.67 -0.02 34.45
N LEU A 17 20.77 0.91 34.21
CA LEU A 17 20.20 1.15 32.89
C LEU A 17 21.40 1.48 31.98
N HIS A 18 21.95 0.46 31.36
CA HIS A 18 22.94 0.63 30.30
C HIS A 18 22.21 1.25 29.09
N THR A 19 22.11 2.56 29.09
CA THR A 19 21.93 3.32 27.86
C THR A 19 23.21 3.08 27.06
N TYR A 20 23.19 2.08 26.17
CA TYR A 20 24.24 1.89 25.18
C TYR A 20 24.21 3.08 24.22
N SER A 21 24.84 4.19 24.60
CA SER A 21 25.33 5.16 23.64
C SER A 21 26.40 4.44 22.83
N TYR A 22 26.06 4.06 21.62
CA TYR A 22 27.04 3.49 20.68
C TYR A 22 27.94 4.63 20.24
N ALA A 23 29.14 4.76 20.86
CA ALA A 23 30.18 5.68 20.41
C ALA A 23 30.52 5.26 18.96
N GLU A 24 30.14 6.09 17.99
CA GLU A 24 30.59 5.90 16.60
C GLU A 24 32.09 5.99 16.54
N SER A 25 32.76 5.11 15.79
CA SER A 25 34.21 5.18 15.62
C SER A 25 34.58 6.50 14.94
N ASN A 26 35.65 7.14 15.39
CA ASN A 26 36.18 8.34 14.75
C ASN A 26 36.39 8.17 13.25
N GLN A 27 36.79 6.97 12.84
CA GLN A 27 36.89 6.60 11.42
C GLN A 27 35.57 6.76 10.66
N ARG A 28 34.44 6.33 11.24
CA ARG A 28 33.13 6.45 10.58
C ARG A 28 32.66 7.90 10.45
N ILE A 29 32.98 8.72 11.43
CA ILE A 29 32.71 10.17 11.40
C ILE A 29 33.51 10.84 10.27
N GLN A 30 34.82 10.53 10.18
CA GLN A 30 35.68 11.03 9.11
C GLN A 30 35.22 10.56 7.72
N GLN A 31 34.86 9.30 7.56
CA GLN A 31 34.32 8.77 6.30
C GLN A 31 33.04 9.48 5.86
N ARG A 32 32.12 9.82 6.79
CA ARG A 32 30.94 10.62 6.46
C ARG A 32 31.26 12.04 6.02
N ALA A 33 32.25 12.67 6.65
CA ALA A 33 32.70 14.00 6.26
C ALA A 33 33.28 13.98 4.84
N GLU A 34 34.17 13.00 4.54
CA GLU A 34 34.74 12.83 3.21
C GLU A 34 33.68 12.48 2.17
N PHE A 35 32.71 11.62 2.51
CA PHE A 35 31.61 11.30 1.61
C PHE A 35 30.70 12.51 1.30
N LYS A 36 30.46 13.42 2.27
CA LYS A 36 29.76 14.69 2.03
C LYS A 36 30.54 15.58 1.06
N LYS A 37 31.87 15.67 1.19
CA LYS A 37 32.72 16.38 0.23
C LYS A 37 32.60 15.79 -1.17
N ALA A 38 32.69 14.46 -1.30
CA ALA A 38 32.52 13.76 -2.57
C ALA A 38 31.13 14.00 -3.18
N LEU A 39 30.06 14.06 -2.38
CA LEU A 39 28.72 14.38 -2.86
C LEU A 39 28.60 15.81 -3.39
N LEU A 40 29.28 16.79 -2.77
CA LEU A 40 29.33 18.17 -3.25
C LEU A 40 30.06 18.23 -4.60
N ALA A 41 31.21 17.58 -4.72
CA ALA A 41 31.97 17.48 -5.97
C ALA A 41 31.12 16.78 -7.08
N ALA A 42 30.42 15.69 -6.74
CA ALA A 42 29.53 14.99 -7.68
C ALA A 42 28.38 15.89 -8.19
N ASN A 43 27.81 16.74 -7.33
CA ASN A 43 26.79 17.71 -7.73
C ASN A 43 27.34 18.78 -8.70
N GLN A 44 28.61 19.09 -8.60
CA GLN A 44 29.33 20.02 -9.51
C GLN A 44 29.90 19.29 -10.74
N LYS A 45 29.72 17.96 -10.83
CA LYS A 45 30.28 17.07 -11.86
C LYS A 45 31.82 17.03 -11.89
N ASP A 46 32.45 17.40 -10.78
CA ASP A 46 33.89 17.27 -10.57
C ASP A 46 34.21 15.81 -10.20
N TRP A 47 34.30 14.96 -11.25
CA TRP A 47 34.52 13.53 -11.08
C TRP A 47 35.96 13.18 -10.72
N GLU A 48 36.93 14.13 -10.81
CA GLU A 48 38.29 13.95 -10.38
C GLU A 48 38.37 14.02 -8.84
N SER A 49 37.87 15.09 -8.23
CA SER A 49 37.76 15.21 -6.77
C SER A 49 36.91 14.07 -6.16
N VAL A 50 35.88 13.57 -6.89
CA VAL A 50 35.09 12.40 -6.45
C VAL A 50 35.99 11.15 -6.38
N ARG A 51 36.85 10.90 -7.37
CA ARG A 51 37.77 9.75 -7.36
C ARG A 51 38.79 9.81 -6.22
N GLU A 52 39.34 10.99 -5.95
CA GLU A 52 40.26 11.20 -4.83
C GLU A 52 39.57 10.85 -3.50
N SER A 53 38.42 11.42 -3.25
CA SER A 53 37.60 11.11 -2.06
C SER A 53 37.25 9.64 -1.97
N GLN A 54 36.90 9.00 -3.09
CA GLN A 54 36.48 7.60 -3.16
C GLN A 54 37.63 6.64 -2.78
N ALA A 55 38.89 6.99 -3.07
CA ALA A 55 40.05 6.22 -2.65
C ALA A 55 40.15 6.12 -1.11
N LEU A 56 39.76 7.18 -0.40
CA LEU A 56 39.71 7.23 1.08
C LEU A 56 38.46 6.49 1.65
N LEU A 57 37.48 6.17 0.82
CA LEU A 57 36.21 5.58 1.19
C LEU A 57 36.10 4.09 0.81
N SER A 58 37.20 3.38 0.62
CA SER A 58 37.20 1.98 0.13
C SER A 58 36.30 1.04 0.95
N ASN A 59 36.29 1.20 2.28
CA ASN A 59 35.50 0.40 3.22
C ASN A 59 34.20 1.11 3.71
N TYR A 60 33.83 2.22 3.07
CA TYR A 60 32.61 2.92 3.44
C TYR A 60 31.36 2.32 2.75
N PRO A 61 30.28 2.03 3.48
CA PRO A 61 29.12 1.33 2.91
C PRO A 61 28.47 2.02 1.71
N LEU A 62 28.66 3.34 1.55
CA LEU A 62 28.10 4.13 0.46
C LEU A 62 29.12 4.48 -0.63
N SER A 63 30.36 3.97 -0.61
CA SER A 63 31.36 4.27 -1.64
C SER A 63 30.85 3.97 -3.06
N TYR A 64 30.14 2.84 -3.23
CA TYR A 64 29.50 2.45 -4.50
C TYR A 64 28.47 3.46 -5.03
N PHE A 65 27.90 4.28 -4.15
CA PHE A 65 26.91 5.28 -4.54
C PHE A 65 27.53 6.39 -5.38
N LEU A 66 28.82 6.69 -5.19
CA LEU A 66 29.56 7.63 -6.02
C LEU A 66 29.72 7.09 -7.45
N ASP A 67 30.03 5.80 -7.62
CA ASP A 67 30.04 5.15 -8.93
C ASP A 67 28.65 5.19 -9.58
N TYR A 68 27.60 4.92 -8.80
CA TYR A 68 26.22 5.02 -9.28
C TYR A 68 25.91 6.45 -9.79
N LEU A 69 26.30 7.50 -9.06
CA LEU A 69 26.07 8.89 -9.48
C LEU A 69 26.82 9.20 -10.78
N ARG A 70 28.10 8.81 -10.89
CA ARG A 70 28.92 8.98 -12.09
C ARG A 70 28.31 8.29 -13.31
N ILE A 71 27.87 7.04 -13.14
CA ILE A 71 27.18 6.27 -14.19
C ILE A 71 25.89 6.98 -14.60
N MET A 72 25.12 7.49 -13.63
CA MET A 72 23.84 8.12 -13.93
C MET A 72 23.97 9.48 -14.60
N ASP A 73 25.04 10.24 -14.32
CA ASP A 73 25.34 11.53 -14.96
C ASP A 73 25.74 11.32 -16.44
N ASN A 74 26.59 10.33 -16.73
CA ASN A 74 27.08 10.06 -18.08
C ASN A 74 26.54 8.73 -18.65
N PHE A 75 25.28 8.41 -18.36
CA PHE A 75 24.72 7.10 -18.67
C PHE A 75 24.80 6.72 -20.16
N SER A 76 24.54 7.65 -21.06
CA SER A 76 24.53 7.41 -22.52
C SER A 76 25.91 7.06 -23.07
N ASN A 77 26.98 7.53 -22.44
CA ASN A 77 28.35 7.28 -22.87
C ASN A 77 29.06 6.22 -22.00
N THR A 78 28.34 5.65 -21.02
CA THR A 78 28.91 4.59 -20.17
C THR A 78 28.93 3.26 -20.92
N SER A 79 30.10 2.61 -20.98
CA SER A 79 30.24 1.34 -21.67
C SER A 79 29.35 0.24 -21.07
N PRO A 80 28.81 -0.68 -21.89
CA PRO A 80 28.07 -1.83 -21.39
C PRO A 80 28.83 -2.66 -20.36
N GLN A 81 30.14 -2.75 -20.50
CA GLN A 81 31.01 -3.48 -19.56
C GLN A 81 31.03 -2.83 -18.18
N THR A 82 31.08 -1.50 -18.10
CA THR A 82 31.01 -0.76 -16.82
C THR A 82 29.64 -0.97 -16.15
N LEU A 83 28.54 -0.91 -16.93
CA LEU A 83 27.20 -1.16 -16.42
C LEU A 83 27.03 -2.59 -15.90
N LEU A 84 27.56 -3.58 -16.63
CA LEU A 84 27.56 -4.99 -16.20
C LEU A 84 28.35 -5.18 -14.91
N SER A 85 29.57 -4.62 -14.83
CA SER A 85 30.43 -4.71 -13.64
C SER A 85 29.77 -4.10 -12.42
N PHE A 86 29.08 -2.96 -12.58
CA PHE A 86 28.31 -2.34 -11.49
C PHE A 86 27.15 -3.24 -11.06
N LEU A 87 26.37 -3.77 -12.01
CA LEU A 87 25.23 -4.66 -11.70
C LEU A 87 25.67 -5.99 -11.10
N GLN A 88 26.84 -6.50 -11.44
CA GLN A 88 27.40 -7.72 -10.84
C GLN A 88 27.74 -7.50 -9.36
N ARG A 89 28.34 -6.36 -9.01
CA ARG A 89 28.77 -6.05 -7.64
C ARG A 89 27.63 -5.50 -6.76
N TYR A 90 26.78 -4.65 -7.32
CA TYR A 90 25.78 -3.85 -6.60
C TYR A 90 24.36 -3.99 -7.15
N GLY A 91 24.14 -4.96 -8.03
CA GLY A 91 22.82 -5.23 -8.59
C GLY A 91 21.77 -5.62 -7.55
N ASP A 92 22.23 -6.10 -6.38
CA ASP A 92 21.38 -6.35 -5.21
C ASP A 92 21.41 -5.12 -4.25
N SER A 93 21.04 -3.99 -4.82
CA SER A 93 20.82 -2.72 -4.10
C SER A 93 19.67 -1.95 -4.74
N ALA A 94 19.17 -0.93 -4.05
CA ALA A 94 18.11 -0.07 -4.59
C ALA A 94 18.60 0.69 -5.85
N GLU A 95 19.85 1.09 -5.87
CA GLU A 95 20.52 1.79 -6.97
C GLU A 95 20.77 0.85 -8.15
N GLY A 96 21.22 -0.39 -7.88
CA GLY A 96 21.40 -1.41 -8.89
C GLY A 96 20.07 -1.78 -9.58
N GLU A 97 18.99 -1.91 -8.82
CA GLU A 97 17.65 -2.15 -9.39
C GLU A 97 17.20 -0.95 -10.24
N LYS A 98 17.46 0.28 -9.81
CA LYS A 98 17.13 1.50 -10.57
C LYS A 98 17.95 1.61 -11.85
N LEU A 99 19.26 1.31 -11.79
CA LEU A 99 20.15 1.30 -12.96
C LEU A 99 19.70 0.24 -13.95
N ARG A 100 19.48 -1.00 -13.50
CA ARG A 100 18.98 -2.11 -14.35
C ARG A 100 17.71 -1.72 -15.07
N ARG A 101 16.74 -1.13 -14.37
CA ARG A 101 15.47 -0.69 -14.97
C ARG A 101 15.69 0.38 -16.03
N LYS A 102 16.52 1.39 -15.77
CA LYS A 102 16.86 2.42 -16.76
C LYS A 102 17.50 1.78 -18.00
N TRP A 103 18.44 0.89 -17.79
CA TRP A 103 19.16 0.25 -18.89
C TRP A 103 18.26 -0.69 -19.71
N LEU A 104 17.36 -1.41 -19.09
CA LEU A 104 16.36 -2.23 -19.80
C LEU A 104 15.51 -1.40 -20.78
N TYR A 105 15.10 -0.17 -20.42
CA TYR A 105 14.40 0.71 -21.35
C TYR A 105 15.26 1.12 -22.55
N VAL A 106 16.53 1.40 -22.34
CA VAL A 106 17.47 1.76 -23.41
C VAL A 106 17.70 0.58 -24.33
N LEU A 107 18.04 -0.59 -23.79
CA LEU A 107 18.25 -1.81 -24.56
C LEU A 107 17.02 -2.23 -25.39
N ALA A 108 15.82 -2.00 -24.86
CA ALA A 108 14.59 -2.25 -25.59
C ALA A 108 14.42 -1.27 -26.77
N LYS A 109 14.75 0.01 -26.58
CA LYS A 109 14.75 1.03 -27.64
C LYS A 109 15.75 0.69 -28.75
N GLU A 110 16.95 0.23 -28.37
CA GLU A 110 18.02 -0.18 -29.27
C GLU A 110 17.82 -1.58 -29.86
N LYS A 111 16.79 -2.31 -29.43
CA LYS A 111 16.53 -3.71 -29.80
C LYS A 111 17.69 -4.65 -29.47
N SER A 112 18.51 -4.33 -28.48
CA SER A 112 19.65 -5.14 -28.00
C SER A 112 19.17 -6.32 -27.15
N TRP A 113 18.38 -7.24 -27.77
CA TRP A 113 17.59 -8.24 -27.05
C TRP A 113 18.43 -9.28 -26.30
N ARG A 114 19.59 -9.69 -26.80
CA ARG A 114 20.48 -10.65 -26.10
C ARG A 114 20.98 -10.06 -24.78
N LEU A 115 21.42 -8.79 -24.78
CA LEU A 115 21.87 -8.09 -23.57
C LEU A 115 20.70 -7.79 -22.63
N TYR A 116 19.54 -7.45 -23.19
CA TYR A 116 18.29 -7.30 -22.43
C TYR A 116 18.00 -8.55 -21.59
N LEU A 117 18.01 -9.73 -22.22
CA LEU A 117 17.74 -11.00 -21.56
C LEU A 117 18.80 -11.33 -20.49
N ARG A 118 20.07 -11.01 -20.75
CA ARG A 118 21.18 -11.24 -19.82
C ARG A 118 21.02 -10.49 -18.49
N ILE A 119 20.50 -9.25 -18.53
CA ILE A 119 20.36 -8.41 -17.31
C ILE A 119 18.95 -8.40 -16.74
N TYR A 120 17.97 -9.01 -17.42
CA TYR A 120 16.58 -8.99 -16.99
C TYR A 120 16.40 -9.72 -15.65
N GLN A 121 15.71 -9.08 -14.77
CA GLN A 121 15.11 -9.66 -13.56
C GLN A 121 13.62 -9.30 -13.54
N ALA A 122 12.78 -10.10 -12.90
CA ALA A 122 11.34 -9.93 -12.87
C ALA A 122 10.93 -8.49 -12.50
N GLN A 123 10.16 -7.86 -13.39
CA GLN A 123 9.72 -6.47 -13.29
C GLN A 123 8.21 -6.38 -13.06
N LYS A 124 7.77 -5.37 -12.31
CA LYS A 124 6.34 -5.04 -12.17
C LYS A 124 5.80 -4.24 -13.36
N SER A 125 6.66 -3.55 -14.08
CA SER A 125 6.29 -2.75 -15.25
C SER A 125 5.84 -3.65 -16.39
N ILE A 126 4.58 -3.51 -16.83
CA ILE A 126 4.04 -4.23 -18.00
C ILE A 126 4.87 -3.95 -19.26
N VAL A 127 5.34 -2.71 -19.46
CA VAL A 127 6.22 -2.34 -20.58
C VAL A 127 7.45 -3.22 -20.62
N LEU A 128 8.16 -3.37 -19.48
CA LEU A 128 9.37 -4.20 -19.41
C LEU A 128 9.05 -5.69 -19.52
N GLN A 129 7.89 -6.14 -19.04
CA GLN A 129 7.43 -7.52 -19.24
C GLN A 129 7.15 -7.80 -20.73
N CYS A 130 6.53 -6.85 -21.45
CA CYS A 130 6.29 -6.96 -22.88
C CYS A 130 7.61 -7.00 -23.66
N HIS A 131 8.56 -6.12 -23.36
CA HIS A 131 9.88 -6.17 -23.97
C HIS A 131 10.61 -7.47 -23.68
N TYR A 132 10.51 -8.02 -22.46
CA TYR A 132 11.08 -9.32 -22.12
C TYR A 132 10.49 -10.45 -22.95
N ALA A 133 9.17 -10.46 -23.09
CA ALA A 133 8.50 -11.45 -23.94
C ALA A 133 8.89 -11.30 -25.42
N THR A 134 8.95 -10.06 -25.93
CA THR A 134 9.42 -9.74 -27.28
C THR A 134 10.85 -10.23 -27.51
N ALA A 135 11.75 -9.96 -26.57
CA ALA A 135 13.15 -10.41 -26.66
C ALA A 135 13.25 -11.94 -26.77
N ARG A 136 12.51 -12.68 -25.95
CA ARG A 136 12.46 -14.15 -25.98
C ARG A 136 11.91 -14.70 -27.30
N LEU A 137 10.87 -14.07 -27.84
CA LEU A 137 10.25 -14.48 -29.10
C LEU A 137 11.17 -14.24 -30.30
N ILE A 138 11.87 -13.09 -30.31
CA ILE A 138 12.82 -12.75 -31.38
C ILE A 138 14.06 -13.63 -31.34
N THR A 139 14.60 -13.90 -30.14
CA THR A 139 15.82 -14.72 -29.97
C THR A 139 15.54 -16.22 -29.99
N GLY A 140 14.29 -16.65 -30.04
CA GLY A 140 13.90 -18.06 -29.98
C GLY A 140 13.98 -18.68 -28.57
N GLN A 141 14.37 -17.92 -27.55
CA GLN A 141 14.56 -18.45 -26.20
C GLN A 141 13.21 -18.80 -25.54
N ALA A 142 13.01 -20.09 -25.29
CA ALA A 142 11.80 -20.63 -24.64
C ALA A 142 10.48 -20.09 -25.26
N ARG A 143 10.38 -20.17 -26.61
CA ARG A 143 9.31 -19.56 -27.40
C ARG A 143 7.91 -19.91 -26.91
N GLN A 144 7.63 -21.17 -26.57
CA GLN A 144 6.31 -21.60 -26.09
C GLN A 144 5.96 -20.95 -24.75
N ALA A 145 6.91 -20.95 -23.81
CA ALA A 145 6.70 -20.29 -22.52
C ALA A 145 6.54 -18.77 -22.69
N ALA A 146 7.27 -18.14 -23.64
CA ALA A 146 7.11 -16.73 -23.95
C ALA A 146 5.70 -16.42 -24.47
N LEU A 147 5.15 -17.23 -25.39
CA LEU A 147 3.76 -17.09 -25.88
C LEU A 147 2.73 -17.24 -24.76
N HIS A 148 2.97 -18.16 -23.81
CA HIS A 148 2.09 -18.31 -22.64
C HIS A 148 2.11 -17.07 -21.73
N ASP A 149 3.27 -16.48 -21.50
CA ASP A 149 3.40 -15.24 -20.73
C ASP A 149 2.73 -14.06 -21.47
N VAL A 150 2.90 -13.97 -22.80
CA VAL A 150 2.22 -12.96 -23.63
C VAL A 150 0.70 -13.12 -23.53
N LYS A 151 0.17 -14.36 -23.59
CA LYS A 151 -1.25 -14.63 -23.41
C LYS A 151 -1.76 -14.10 -22.07
N LYS A 152 -1.03 -14.31 -20.97
CA LYS A 152 -1.41 -13.78 -19.63
C LYS A 152 -1.45 -12.25 -19.62
N ILE A 153 -0.47 -11.59 -20.23
CA ILE A 153 -0.43 -10.13 -20.34
C ILE A 153 -1.57 -9.61 -21.21
N TRP A 154 -1.87 -10.31 -22.31
CA TRP A 154 -2.88 -9.94 -23.29
C TRP A 154 -4.30 -10.14 -22.78
N LEU A 155 -4.58 -11.23 -22.06
CA LEU A 155 -5.91 -11.59 -21.58
C LEU A 155 -6.37 -10.69 -20.42
N THR A 156 -6.81 -9.51 -20.77
CA THR A 156 -7.33 -8.49 -19.86
C THR A 156 -8.34 -7.60 -20.58
N GLY A 157 -9.23 -6.97 -19.81
CA GLY A 157 -10.15 -5.95 -20.35
C GLY A 157 -9.52 -4.57 -20.51
N ASP A 158 -8.29 -4.36 -20.05
CA ASP A 158 -7.62 -3.07 -20.15
C ASP A 158 -6.81 -2.95 -21.45
N SER A 159 -6.63 -1.72 -21.92
CA SER A 159 -5.63 -1.42 -22.95
C SER A 159 -4.23 -1.73 -22.40
N ARG A 160 -3.35 -2.12 -23.29
CA ARG A 160 -1.94 -2.37 -22.97
C ARG A 160 -1.06 -1.32 -23.66
N PRO A 161 0.11 -0.99 -23.08
CA PRO A 161 1.06 -0.10 -23.72
C PRO A 161 1.49 -0.63 -25.11
N SER A 162 1.78 0.27 -26.04
CA SER A 162 2.28 -0.08 -27.39
C SER A 162 3.57 -0.91 -27.38
N ALA A 163 4.35 -0.84 -26.32
CA ALA A 163 5.49 -1.74 -26.10
C ALA A 163 5.13 -3.25 -26.14
N CYS A 164 3.84 -3.58 -25.98
CA CYS A 164 3.34 -4.96 -26.05
C CYS A 164 2.99 -5.40 -27.48
N ASP A 165 2.81 -4.47 -28.43
CA ASP A 165 2.33 -4.76 -29.78
C ASP A 165 3.22 -5.76 -30.53
N PRO A 166 4.57 -5.69 -30.47
CA PRO A 166 5.43 -6.69 -31.09
C PRO A 166 5.19 -8.10 -30.55
N ALA A 167 5.07 -8.26 -29.21
CA ALA A 167 4.78 -9.55 -28.61
C ALA A 167 3.35 -10.04 -28.96
N PHE A 168 2.39 -9.15 -29.03
CA PHE A 168 1.01 -9.48 -29.43
C PHE A 168 0.92 -9.91 -30.89
N SER A 169 1.71 -9.34 -31.80
CA SER A 169 1.79 -9.81 -33.18
C SER A 169 2.21 -11.28 -33.24
N TYR A 170 3.21 -11.70 -32.47
CA TYR A 170 3.56 -13.12 -32.36
C TYR A 170 2.43 -13.99 -31.80
N LEU A 171 1.67 -13.49 -30.82
CA LEU A 171 0.54 -14.21 -30.26
C LEU A 171 -0.59 -14.37 -31.29
N TYR A 172 -0.96 -13.30 -32.02
CA TYR A 172 -1.98 -13.34 -33.06
C TYR A 172 -1.65 -14.33 -34.17
N ASN A 173 -0.37 -14.48 -34.53
CA ASN A 173 0.13 -15.40 -35.56
C ASN A 173 0.49 -16.80 -35.03
N SER A 174 0.03 -17.15 -33.82
CA SER A 174 0.33 -18.45 -33.20
C SER A 174 -0.93 -19.31 -33.02
N SER A 175 -0.74 -20.62 -32.88
CA SER A 175 -1.81 -21.56 -32.53
C SER A 175 -2.42 -21.33 -31.15
N VAL A 176 -1.81 -20.50 -30.31
CA VAL A 176 -2.33 -20.12 -29.00
C VAL A 176 -3.53 -19.17 -29.11
N MET A 177 -3.60 -18.37 -30.20
CA MET A 177 -4.72 -17.49 -30.46
C MET A 177 -5.90 -18.29 -31.02
N THR A 178 -7.01 -18.27 -30.30
CA THR A 178 -8.26 -18.95 -30.68
C THR A 178 -9.43 -17.98 -30.62
N ASN A 179 -10.52 -18.29 -31.37
CA ASN A 179 -11.75 -17.51 -31.29
C ASN A 179 -12.29 -17.42 -29.84
N LYS A 180 -12.16 -18.50 -29.07
CA LYS A 180 -12.51 -18.53 -27.65
C LYS A 180 -11.71 -17.49 -26.85
N LEU A 181 -10.43 -17.34 -27.12
CA LEU A 181 -9.56 -16.38 -26.44
C LEU A 181 -9.91 -14.93 -26.82
N LEU A 182 -10.22 -14.68 -28.11
CA LEU A 182 -10.68 -13.37 -28.59
C LEU A 182 -12.00 -12.97 -27.89
N LEU A 183 -13.00 -13.87 -27.89
CA LEU A 183 -14.28 -13.66 -27.22
C LEU A 183 -14.11 -13.41 -25.71
N GLU A 184 -13.22 -14.12 -25.05
CA GLU A 184 -12.92 -13.93 -23.62
C GLU A 184 -12.36 -12.52 -23.34
N ARG A 185 -11.43 -12.04 -24.17
CA ARG A 185 -10.91 -10.66 -24.00
C ARG A 185 -11.97 -9.60 -24.27
N ILE A 186 -12.85 -9.82 -25.26
CA ILE A 186 -13.99 -8.92 -25.50
C ILE A 186 -14.90 -8.87 -24.27
N ARG A 187 -15.25 -10.03 -23.68
CA ARG A 187 -16.01 -10.08 -22.42
C ARG A 187 -15.35 -9.27 -21.31
N LEU A 188 -14.06 -9.47 -21.10
CA LEU A 188 -13.30 -8.74 -20.08
C LEU A 188 -13.30 -7.22 -20.31
N ALA A 189 -13.18 -6.79 -21.57
CA ALA A 189 -13.22 -5.39 -21.94
C ALA A 189 -14.62 -4.78 -21.73
N MET A 190 -15.67 -5.47 -22.14
CA MET A 190 -17.05 -5.03 -21.96
C MET A 190 -17.44 -4.95 -20.48
N LYS A 191 -17.03 -5.91 -19.66
CA LYS A 191 -17.23 -5.86 -18.18
C LYS A 191 -16.59 -4.61 -17.54
N LYS A 192 -15.46 -4.14 -18.10
CA LYS A 192 -14.78 -2.91 -17.67
C LYS A 192 -15.29 -1.65 -18.37
N ASN A 193 -16.26 -1.75 -19.25
CA ASN A 193 -16.77 -0.66 -20.10
C ASN A 193 -15.72 -0.07 -21.06
N HIS A 194 -14.72 -0.85 -21.47
CA HIS A 194 -13.67 -0.45 -22.41
C HIS A 194 -14.05 -0.84 -23.84
N LEU A 195 -15.07 -0.16 -24.38
CA LEU A 195 -15.63 -0.44 -25.71
C LEU A 195 -14.55 -0.43 -26.82
N GLY A 196 -13.64 0.56 -26.81
CA GLY A 196 -12.59 0.66 -27.82
C GLY A 196 -11.65 -0.55 -27.84
N VAL A 197 -11.32 -1.12 -26.66
CA VAL A 197 -10.54 -2.36 -26.58
C VAL A 197 -11.31 -3.54 -27.15
N ALA A 198 -12.59 -3.68 -26.81
CA ALA A 198 -13.44 -4.73 -27.32
C ALA A 198 -13.58 -4.67 -28.85
N GLN A 199 -13.81 -3.48 -29.41
CA GLN A 199 -13.88 -3.25 -30.86
C GLN A 199 -12.57 -3.56 -31.58
N ALA A 200 -11.43 -3.19 -31.01
CA ALA A 200 -10.12 -3.49 -31.57
C ALA A 200 -9.88 -5.02 -31.64
N VAL A 201 -10.28 -5.75 -30.61
CA VAL A 201 -10.14 -7.21 -30.57
C VAL A 201 -11.13 -7.89 -31.54
N ALA A 202 -12.35 -7.37 -31.66
CA ALA A 202 -13.40 -7.92 -32.51
C ALA A 202 -13.01 -7.93 -34.01
N LYS A 203 -12.14 -7.02 -34.45
CA LYS A 203 -11.61 -7.01 -35.83
C LYS A 203 -10.87 -8.30 -36.21
N HIS A 204 -10.40 -9.08 -35.24
CA HIS A 204 -9.73 -10.36 -35.45
C HIS A 204 -10.70 -11.56 -35.39
N LEU A 205 -12.01 -11.33 -35.14
CA LEU A 205 -13.00 -12.41 -35.14
C LEU A 205 -13.43 -12.76 -36.56
N PRO A 206 -13.71 -14.06 -36.83
CA PRO A 206 -14.42 -14.46 -38.06
C PRO A 206 -15.78 -13.78 -38.17
N PRO A 207 -16.32 -13.55 -39.39
CA PRO A 207 -17.59 -12.83 -39.62
C PRO A 207 -18.78 -13.34 -38.80
N GLN A 208 -18.91 -14.66 -38.60
CA GLN A 208 -19.97 -15.26 -37.83
C GLN A 208 -20.00 -14.85 -36.34
N TYR A 209 -18.88 -14.42 -35.80
CA TYR A 209 -18.78 -13.93 -34.42
C TYR A 209 -18.85 -12.41 -34.31
N GLN A 210 -18.66 -11.68 -35.43
CA GLN A 210 -18.70 -10.21 -35.42
C GLN A 210 -20.12 -9.70 -35.14
N ALA A 211 -21.15 -10.28 -35.74
CA ALA A 211 -22.55 -9.91 -35.50
C ALA A 211 -22.94 -9.97 -34.02
N TRP A 212 -22.42 -10.97 -33.29
CA TRP A 212 -22.63 -11.08 -31.85
C TRP A 212 -21.94 -9.94 -31.10
N ALA A 213 -20.71 -9.57 -31.45
CA ALA A 213 -19.98 -8.46 -30.84
C ALA A 213 -20.71 -7.12 -31.12
N ASP A 214 -21.26 -6.93 -32.31
CA ASP A 214 -22.00 -5.72 -32.70
C ASP A 214 -23.27 -5.54 -31.88
N HIS A 215 -24.02 -6.62 -31.58
CA HIS A 215 -25.12 -6.55 -30.63
C HIS A 215 -24.70 -6.03 -29.26
N TRP A 216 -23.56 -6.51 -28.75
CA TRP A 216 -23.03 -6.02 -27.46
C TRP A 216 -22.59 -4.55 -27.52
N PHE A 217 -21.94 -4.14 -28.62
CA PHE A 217 -21.51 -2.75 -28.81
C PHE A 217 -22.70 -1.80 -28.91
N THR A 218 -23.77 -2.20 -29.61
CA THR A 218 -25.02 -1.44 -29.71
C THR A 218 -25.71 -1.34 -28.36
N MET A 219 -25.83 -2.43 -27.62
CA MET A 219 -26.33 -2.47 -26.25
C MET A 219 -25.51 -1.55 -25.31
N HIS A 220 -24.18 -1.48 -25.50
CA HIS A 220 -23.33 -0.59 -24.71
C HIS A 220 -23.63 0.88 -24.97
N LYS A 221 -23.85 1.26 -26.24
CA LYS A 221 -24.10 2.66 -26.64
C LYS A 221 -25.50 3.13 -26.29
N ASN A 222 -26.50 2.30 -26.57
CA ASN A 222 -27.92 2.64 -26.50
C ASN A 222 -28.68 1.56 -25.67
N PRO A 223 -28.46 1.46 -24.34
CA PRO A 223 -28.99 0.35 -23.55
C PRO A 223 -30.54 0.29 -23.54
N LEU A 224 -31.25 1.43 -23.39
CA LEU A 224 -32.70 1.44 -23.33
C LEU A 224 -33.32 0.96 -24.63
N THR A 225 -32.92 1.53 -25.78
CA THR A 225 -33.41 1.14 -27.10
C THR A 225 -33.08 -0.33 -27.40
N SER A 226 -31.89 -0.78 -27.06
CA SER A 226 -31.45 -2.16 -27.30
C SER A 226 -32.19 -3.17 -26.41
N LEU A 227 -32.54 -2.81 -25.18
CA LEU A 227 -33.36 -3.64 -24.29
C LEU A 227 -34.81 -3.73 -24.79
N ASN A 228 -35.40 -2.62 -25.28
CA ASN A 228 -36.74 -2.63 -25.86
C ASN A 228 -36.85 -3.55 -27.10
N ASN A 229 -35.80 -3.66 -27.90
CA ASN A 229 -35.75 -4.38 -29.17
C ASN A 229 -34.81 -5.61 -29.12
N PHE A 230 -34.65 -6.25 -27.98
CA PHE A 230 -33.74 -7.39 -27.85
C PHE A 230 -34.34 -8.67 -28.41
N THR A 231 -33.70 -9.22 -29.44
CA THR A 231 -34.23 -10.36 -30.23
C THR A 231 -33.37 -11.62 -30.16
N LEU A 232 -32.22 -11.57 -29.46
CA LEU A 232 -31.34 -12.74 -29.36
C LEU A 232 -32.02 -13.86 -28.57
N ARG A 233 -31.85 -15.11 -29.06
CA ARG A 233 -32.31 -16.31 -28.34
C ARG A 233 -31.52 -16.46 -27.03
N ASP A 234 -32.11 -17.18 -26.07
CA ASP A 234 -31.48 -17.45 -24.80
C ASP A 234 -30.21 -18.30 -24.98
N THR A 235 -29.09 -17.66 -24.77
CA THR A 235 -27.74 -18.24 -24.68
C THR A 235 -26.99 -17.56 -23.55
N TYR A 236 -25.93 -18.20 -23.03
CA TYR A 236 -25.09 -17.59 -22.01
C TYR A 236 -24.62 -16.18 -22.42
N THR A 237 -24.23 -16.02 -23.67
CA THR A 237 -23.76 -14.75 -24.24
C THR A 237 -24.85 -13.69 -24.34
N ALA A 238 -26.07 -14.08 -24.79
CA ALA A 238 -27.21 -13.17 -24.84
C ALA A 238 -27.55 -12.63 -23.43
N ARG A 239 -27.48 -13.49 -22.41
CA ARG A 239 -27.65 -13.08 -21.01
C ARG A 239 -26.56 -12.11 -20.54
N GLU A 240 -25.28 -12.31 -20.94
CA GLU A 240 -24.22 -11.36 -20.65
C GLU A 240 -24.46 -9.99 -21.28
N ILE A 241 -24.98 -9.95 -22.52
CA ILE A 241 -25.33 -8.70 -23.22
C ILE A 241 -26.50 -8.01 -22.52
N LEU A 242 -27.54 -8.74 -22.14
CA LEU A 242 -28.67 -8.22 -21.37
C LEU A 242 -28.22 -7.60 -20.06
N LEU A 243 -27.45 -8.35 -19.26
CA LEU A 243 -26.91 -7.85 -17.99
C LEU A 243 -26.06 -6.60 -18.17
N HIS A 244 -25.25 -6.55 -19.22
CA HIS A 244 -24.46 -5.37 -19.53
C HIS A 244 -25.33 -4.14 -19.81
N GLY A 245 -26.40 -4.30 -20.60
CA GLY A 245 -27.38 -3.26 -20.88
C GLY A 245 -28.10 -2.79 -19.62
N LEU A 246 -28.60 -3.72 -18.83
CA LEU A 246 -29.28 -3.45 -17.56
C LEU A 246 -28.38 -2.71 -16.55
N HIS A 247 -27.11 -3.12 -16.42
CA HIS A 247 -26.13 -2.42 -15.56
C HIS A 247 -25.84 -1.00 -16.03
N ARG A 248 -25.83 -0.76 -17.33
CA ARG A 248 -25.62 0.59 -17.87
C ARG A 248 -26.86 1.45 -17.67
N LEU A 249 -28.04 0.88 -17.94
CA LEU A 249 -29.33 1.56 -17.77
C LEU A 249 -29.56 1.93 -16.30
N ALA A 250 -29.24 1.06 -15.36
CA ALA A 250 -29.39 1.32 -13.93
C ALA A 250 -28.62 2.55 -13.42
N LYS A 251 -27.60 3.01 -14.15
CA LYS A 251 -26.84 4.23 -13.80
C LYS A 251 -27.56 5.52 -14.16
N THR A 252 -28.41 5.48 -15.18
CA THR A 252 -29.10 6.65 -15.74
C THR A 252 -30.60 6.60 -15.49
N ASN A 253 -31.19 5.42 -15.49
CA ASN A 253 -32.60 5.19 -15.20
C ASN A 253 -32.75 3.86 -14.44
N PHE A 254 -32.74 3.96 -13.12
CA PHE A 254 -32.78 2.80 -12.23
C PHE A 254 -34.09 2.01 -12.34
N GLU A 255 -35.22 2.72 -12.39
CA GLU A 255 -36.56 2.12 -12.49
C GLU A 255 -36.74 1.33 -13.78
N ALA A 256 -36.35 1.92 -14.91
CA ALA A 256 -36.42 1.22 -16.20
C ALA A 256 -35.52 -0.03 -16.19
N ALA A 257 -34.34 0.01 -15.55
CA ALA A 257 -33.52 -1.20 -15.46
C ALA A 257 -34.17 -2.31 -14.64
N VAL A 258 -34.86 -1.97 -13.55
CA VAL A 258 -35.64 -2.94 -12.75
C VAL A 258 -36.80 -3.52 -13.54
N GLN A 259 -37.60 -2.69 -14.25
CA GLN A 259 -38.69 -3.15 -15.10
C GLN A 259 -38.23 -4.11 -16.20
N HIS A 260 -37.15 -3.77 -16.89
CA HIS A 260 -36.55 -4.67 -17.88
C HIS A 260 -36.04 -5.97 -17.28
N TRP A 261 -35.46 -5.92 -16.07
CA TRP A 261 -35.04 -7.12 -15.36
C TRP A 261 -36.22 -8.03 -15.05
N GLU A 262 -37.33 -7.49 -14.51
CA GLU A 262 -38.55 -8.22 -14.19
C GLU A 262 -39.13 -8.88 -15.44
N TYR A 263 -39.04 -8.24 -16.61
CA TYR A 263 -39.46 -8.79 -17.89
C TYR A 263 -38.53 -9.93 -18.36
N TYR A 264 -37.18 -9.73 -18.32
CA TYR A 264 -36.22 -10.68 -18.88
C TYR A 264 -35.93 -11.88 -17.97
N GLN A 265 -35.99 -11.73 -16.67
CA GLN A 265 -35.78 -12.85 -15.74
C GLN A 265 -36.81 -14.00 -15.90
N GLN A 266 -37.96 -13.73 -16.46
CA GLN A 266 -39.00 -14.74 -16.76
C GLN A 266 -38.78 -15.43 -18.12
N ARG A 267 -37.96 -14.88 -18.98
CA ARG A 267 -37.74 -15.31 -20.38
C ARG A 267 -36.36 -15.89 -20.64
N PHE A 268 -35.40 -15.63 -19.77
CA PHE A 268 -34.03 -16.08 -19.90
C PHE A 268 -33.61 -16.84 -18.63
N ASN A 269 -32.93 -17.99 -18.82
CA ASN A 269 -32.46 -18.84 -17.71
C ASN A 269 -31.15 -18.29 -17.14
N PHE A 270 -31.19 -17.18 -16.44
CA PHE A 270 -30.02 -16.64 -15.73
C PHE A 270 -29.56 -17.62 -14.66
N ASP A 271 -28.23 -17.88 -14.59
CA ASP A 271 -27.64 -18.67 -13.53
C ASP A 271 -27.51 -17.87 -12.22
N ALA A 272 -27.20 -18.56 -11.12
CA ALA A 272 -27.10 -17.95 -9.80
C ALA A 272 -26.07 -16.80 -9.74
N LYS A 273 -24.95 -16.91 -10.51
CA LYS A 273 -23.94 -15.86 -10.58
C LYS A 273 -24.43 -14.63 -11.34
N GLN A 274 -25.16 -14.84 -12.42
CA GLN A 274 -25.76 -13.76 -13.22
C GLN A 274 -26.82 -13.00 -12.41
N TRP A 275 -27.65 -13.71 -11.63
CA TRP A 275 -28.55 -13.12 -10.65
C TRP A 275 -27.81 -12.28 -9.63
N GLN A 276 -26.78 -12.85 -9.02
CA GLN A 276 -25.95 -12.19 -8.03
C GLN A 276 -25.29 -10.92 -8.59
N ASP A 277 -24.71 -10.99 -9.79
CA ASP A 277 -24.06 -9.84 -10.46
C ASP A 277 -25.07 -8.69 -10.71
N PHE A 278 -26.30 -9.01 -11.09
CA PHE A 278 -27.33 -7.99 -11.30
C PHE A 278 -27.69 -7.28 -9.99
N TYR A 279 -28.08 -8.02 -8.96
CA TYR A 279 -28.46 -7.44 -7.67
C TYR A 279 -27.31 -6.72 -6.99
N LEU A 280 -26.08 -7.22 -7.11
CA LEU A 280 -24.89 -6.54 -6.63
C LEU A 280 -24.74 -5.13 -7.23
N ASN A 281 -24.93 -5.03 -8.55
CA ASN A 281 -24.81 -3.73 -9.23
C ASN A 281 -25.96 -2.79 -8.82
N LEU A 282 -27.20 -3.27 -8.77
CA LEU A 282 -28.34 -2.47 -8.29
C LEU A 282 -28.10 -1.96 -6.87
N ALA A 283 -27.66 -2.83 -5.96
CA ALA A 283 -27.39 -2.46 -4.57
C ALA A 283 -26.33 -1.36 -4.46
N LEU A 284 -25.21 -1.48 -5.19
CA LEU A 284 -24.16 -0.48 -5.19
C LEU A 284 -24.61 0.85 -5.83
N TYR A 285 -25.43 0.80 -6.87
CA TYR A 285 -25.96 2.01 -7.50
C TYR A 285 -27.03 2.69 -6.64
N SER A 286 -27.92 1.94 -5.99
CA SER A 286 -28.93 2.49 -5.09
C SER A 286 -28.29 3.30 -3.94
N VAL A 287 -27.19 2.80 -3.38
CA VAL A 287 -26.42 3.52 -2.34
C VAL A 287 -25.73 4.75 -2.91
N LYS A 288 -25.09 4.64 -4.09
CA LYS A 288 -24.44 5.77 -4.74
C LYS A 288 -25.40 6.90 -5.09
N ALA A 289 -26.62 6.55 -5.51
CA ALA A 289 -27.68 7.49 -5.84
C ALA A 289 -28.40 8.04 -4.59
N GLY A 290 -28.07 7.57 -3.38
CA GLY A 290 -28.70 8.03 -2.14
C GLY A 290 -30.17 7.62 -1.99
N ARG A 291 -30.61 6.55 -2.66
CA ARG A 291 -32.02 6.11 -2.67
C ARG A 291 -32.51 5.77 -1.27
N SER A 292 -33.78 6.06 -1.01
CA SER A 292 -34.45 5.70 0.25
C SER A 292 -34.58 4.19 0.44
N ASP A 293 -34.84 3.43 -0.66
CA ASP A 293 -35.01 1.99 -0.69
C ASP A 293 -33.70 1.18 -0.79
N ARG A 294 -32.53 1.82 -0.68
CA ARG A 294 -31.21 1.17 -0.87
C ARG A 294 -30.97 -0.04 0.04
N MET A 295 -31.56 -0.06 1.24
CA MET A 295 -31.41 -1.21 2.13
C MET A 295 -32.10 -2.47 1.58
N ARG A 296 -33.26 -2.31 0.90
CA ARG A 296 -33.94 -3.40 0.19
C ARG A 296 -33.01 -4.06 -0.81
N TRP A 297 -32.29 -3.24 -1.61
CA TRP A 297 -31.37 -3.75 -2.63
C TRP A 297 -30.13 -4.38 -2.02
N LEU A 298 -29.60 -3.84 -0.93
CA LEU A 298 -28.48 -4.44 -0.21
C LEU A 298 -28.85 -5.82 0.38
N LEU A 299 -30.06 -6.00 0.87
CA LEU A 299 -30.58 -7.28 1.37
C LEU A 299 -30.86 -8.28 0.24
N ALA A 300 -31.31 -7.81 -0.91
CA ALA A 300 -31.66 -8.65 -2.07
C ALA A 300 -30.45 -9.33 -2.75
N VAL A 301 -29.20 -8.88 -2.50
CA VAL A 301 -28.02 -9.51 -3.11
C VAL A 301 -27.81 -10.91 -2.53
N PRO A 302 -27.88 -11.98 -3.36
CA PRO A 302 -27.58 -13.33 -2.89
C PRO A 302 -26.15 -13.44 -2.36
N ALA A 303 -25.99 -14.01 -1.17
CA ALA A 303 -24.73 -14.01 -0.45
C ALA A 303 -23.83 -15.21 -0.74
N TYR A 304 -24.39 -16.30 -1.26
CA TYR A 304 -23.67 -17.55 -1.48
C TYR A 304 -22.45 -17.36 -2.40
N GLY A 305 -21.26 -17.67 -1.86
CA GLY A 305 -20.00 -17.58 -2.61
C GLY A 305 -19.56 -16.17 -3.01
N LEU A 306 -20.15 -15.13 -2.43
CA LEU A 306 -19.84 -13.74 -2.78
C LEU A 306 -18.66 -13.19 -1.98
N GLU A 307 -17.49 -13.15 -2.60
CA GLU A 307 -16.30 -12.45 -2.08
C GLU A 307 -16.19 -11.05 -2.68
N HIS A 308 -16.96 -10.08 -2.14
CA HIS A 308 -16.96 -8.70 -2.64
C HIS A 308 -16.81 -7.69 -1.50
N GLU A 309 -15.56 -7.38 -1.14
CA GLU A 309 -15.21 -6.51 0.00
C GLU A 309 -15.98 -5.17 0.01
N LYS A 310 -16.13 -4.53 -1.15
CA LYS A 310 -16.85 -3.25 -1.25
C LYS A 310 -18.33 -3.40 -0.87
N LEU A 311 -18.99 -4.48 -1.27
CA LEU A 311 -20.38 -4.72 -0.88
C LEU A 311 -20.50 -4.92 0.63
N HIS A 312 -19.68 -5.78 1.23
CA HIS A 312 -19.71 -6.04 2.66
C HIS A 312 -19.49 -4.75 3.46
N ARG A 313 -18.48 -3.96 3.12
CA ARG A 313 -18.27 -2.63 3.75
C ARG A 313 -19.48 -1.71 3.59
N THR A 314 -20.12 -1.70 2.42
CA THR A 314 -21.28 -0.86 2.13
C THR A 314 -22.49 -1.32 2.95
N ARG A 315 -22.79 -2.63 2.99
CA ARG A 315 -23.85 -3.23 3.80
C ARG A 315 -23.73 -2.82 5.27
N PHE A 316 -22.54 -3.04 5.87
CA PHE A 316 -22.30 -2.67 7.27
C PHE A 316 -22.43 -1.18 7.51
N LYS A 317 -21.86 -0.34 6.65
CA LYS A 317 -21.96 1.12 6.77
C LYS A 317 -23.40 1.61 6.72
N GLU A 318 -24.20 1.12 5.79
CA GLU A 318 -25.60 1.54 5.66
C GLU A 318 -26.48 0.98 6.79
N ALA A 319 -26.25 -0.25 7.24
CA ALA A 319 -26.93 -0.82 8.40
C ALA A 319 -26.64 -0.04 9.68
N LEU A 320 -25.37 0.33 9.91
CA LEU A 320 -24.96 1.16 11.05
C LEU A 320 -25.59 2.56 11.01
N LYS A 321 -25.58 3.22 9.85
CA LYS A 321 -26.19 4.56 9.69
C LYS A 321 -27.68 4.56 10.02
N GLN A 322 -28.38 3.48 9.72
CA GLN A 322 -29.81 3.32 9.94
C GLN A 322 -30.14 2.62 11.26
N GLN A 323 -29.12 2.27 12.05
CA GLN A 323 -29.25 1.45 13.27
C GLN A 323 -30.05 0.15 13.03
N ASN A 324 -29.95 -0.41 11.81
CA ASN A 324 -30.63 -1.63 11.44
C ASN A 324 -29.83 -2.86 11.88
N TRP A 325 -29.97 -3.19 13.16
CA TRP A 325 -29.23 -4.27 13.80
C TRP A 325 -29.56 -5.66 13.24
N ARG A 326 -30.81 -5.89 12.81
CA ARG A 326 -31.21 -7.15 12.16
C ARG A 326 -30.49 -7.33 10.82
N ALA A 327 -30.42 -6.29 10.00
CA ALA A 327 -29.67 -6.32 8.75
C ALA A 327 -28.19 -6.54 8.99
N LEU A 328 -27.60 -5.88 10.00
CA LEU A 328 -26.20 -6.04 10.35
C LEU A 328 -25.87 -7.49 10.75
N LYS A 329 -26.72 -8.13 11.58
CA LYS A 329 -26.59 -9.54 11.96
C LYS A 329 -26.62 -10.45 10.73
N ALA A 330 -27.59 -10.24 9.83
CA ALA A 330 -27.69 -10.99 8.58
C ALA A 330 -26.44 -10.80 7.70
N PHE A 331 -25.97 -9.58 7.52
CA PHE A 331 -24.76 -9.29 6.72
C PHE A 331 -23.49 -9.91 7.30
N TYR A 332 -23.38 -10.06 8.62
CA TYR A 332 -22.26 -10.77 9.23
C TYR A 332 -22.29 -12.27 8.90
N ALA A 333 -23.47 -12.90 8.89
CA ALA A 333 -23.60 -14.30 8.49
C ALA A 333 -23.11 -14.55 7.06
N ASP A 334 -23.26 -13.58 6.17
CA ASP A 334 -22.85 -13.62 4.76
C ASP A 334 -21.35 -13.37 4.55
N LEU A 335 -20.60 -12.93 5.57
CA LEU A 335 -19.19 -12.63 5.39
C LEU A 335 -18.36 -13.89 5.11
N PRO A 336 -17.36 -13.80 4.22
CA PRO A 336 -16.34 -14.83 4.09
C PRO A 336 -15.62 -15.06 5.42
N LYS A 337 -15.16 -16.30 5.66
CA LYS A 337 -14.47 -16.68 6.91
C LYS A 337 -13.35 -15.69 7.29
N LYS A 338 -12.54 -15.30 6.30
CA LYS A 338 -11.44 -14.31 6.48
C LYS A 338 -11.93 -12.98 7.06
N ASP A 339 -13.11 -12.51 6.65
CA ASP A 339 -13.66 -11.25 7.11
C ASP A 339 -14.37 -11.40 8.45
N LYS A 340 -14.98 -12.56 8.73
CA LYS A 340 -15.55 -12.90 10.04
C LYS A 340 -14.50 -12.86 11.15
N ASP A 341 -13.24 -13.15 10.85
CA ASP A 341 -12.13 -13.08 11.80
C ASP A 341 -11.64 -11.65 12.07
N SER A 342 -12.13 -10.66 11.31
CA SER A 342 -11.78 -9.25 11.53
C SER A 342 -12.39 -8.72 12.83
N TYR A 343 -11.57 -8.17 13.71
CA TYR A 343 -11.99 -7.57 14.98
C TYR A 343 -13.09 -6.52 14.81
N ARG A 344 -13.01 -5.70 13.74
CA ARG A 344 -14.05 -4.74 13.37
C ARG A 344 -15.41 -5.40 13.20
N TRP A 345 -15.49 -6.44 12.38
CA TRP A 345 -16.78 -7.05 12.05
C TRP A 345 -17.31 -7.86 13.23
N LYS A 346 -16.45 -8.56 13.99
CA LYS A 346 -16.81 -9.21 15.26
C LYS A 346 -17.42 -8.22 16.25
N TYR A 347 -16.77 -7.06 16.44
CA TYR A 347 -17.28 -6.04 17.37
C TYR A 347 -18.67 -5.54 16.98
N TRP A 348 -18.86 -5.15 15.72
CA TRP A 348 -20.15 -4.65 15.27
C TRP A 348 -21.24 -5.74 15.26
N TYR A 349 -20.87 -6.99 15.00
CA TYR A 349 -21.78 -8.13 15.15
C TYR A 349 -22.21 -8.31 16.62
N ALA A 350 -21.28 -8.27 17.56
CA ALA A 350 -21.59 -8.31 19.00
C ALA A 350 -22.49 -7.14 19.41
N ARG A 351 -22.25 -5.92 18.88
CA ARG A 351 -23.15 -4.77 19.06
C ARG A 351 -24.55 -5.03 18.53
N ALA A 352 -24.68 -5.69 17.39
CA ALA A 352 -26.00 -6.05 16.85
C ALA A 352 -26.72 -7.06 17.74
N LEU A 353 -26.03 -8.09 18.21
CA LEU A 353 -26.58 -9.07 19.15
C LEU A 353 -27.06 -8.40 20.43
N GLU A 354 -26.28 -7.51 21.02
CA GLU A 354 -26.62 -6.75 22.21
C GLU A 354 -27.91 -5.94 22.00
N GLN A 355 -28.04 -5.22 20.88
CA GLN A 355 -29.21 -4.42 20.56
C GLN A 355 -30.46 -5.25 20.21
N LEU A 356 -30.30 -6.50 19.85
CA LEU A 356 -31.38 -7.45 19.57
C LEU A 356 -31.79 -8.28 20.81
N GLY A 357 -31.23 -7.99 22.00
CA GLY A 357 -31.54 -8.71 23.23
C GLY A 357 -30.73 -10.00 23.45
N GLU A 358 -29.80 -10.30 22.54
CA GLU A 358 -28.95 -11.51 22.62
C GLU A 358 -27.65 -11.21 23.43
N ALA A 359 -27.82 -10.59 24.61
CA ALA A 359 -26.70 -10.05 25.40
C ALA A 359 -25.68 -11.11 25.85
N GLY A 360 -26.11 -12.34 26.11
CA GLY A 360 -25.21 -13.45 26.48
C GLY A 360 -24.19 -13.77 25.39
N TYR A 361 -24.63 -13.91 24.15
CA TYR A 361 -23.74 -14.12 23.00
C TYR A 361 -22.84 -12.91 22.72
N ALA A 362 -23.38 -11.70 22.82
CA ALA A 362 -22.61 -10.48 22.69
C ALA A 362 -21.45 -10.41 23.70
N LYS A 363 -21.72 -10.74 24.97
CA LYS A 363 -20.74 -10.72 26.04
C LYS A 363 -19.57 -11.67 25.78
N VAL A 364 -19.84 -12.86 25.27
CA VAL A 364 -18.77 -13.84 24.90
C VAL A 364 -17.82 -13.21 23.85
N ILE A 365 -18.37 -12.65 22.78
CA ILE A 365 -17.58 -12.03 21.71
C ILE A 365 -16.82 -10.80 22.23
N PHE A 366 -17.43 -9.95 23.04
CA PHE A 366 -16.73 -8.82 23.65
C PHE A 366 -15.60 -9.25 24.56
N THR A 367 -15.77 -10.33 25.35
CA THR A 367 -14.72 -10.86 26.21
C THR A 367 -13.53 -11.39 25.40
N GLU A 368 -13.78 -12.10 24.30
CA GLU A 368 -12.71 -12.52 23.38
C GLU A 368 -11.96 -11.32 22.79
N LEU A 369 -12.67 -10.30 22.35
CA LEU A 369 -12.07 -9.10 21.76
C LEU A 369 -11.30 -8.28 22.81
N ALA A 370 -11.81 -8.17 24.04
CA ALA A 370 -11.19 -7.43 25.14
C ALA A 370 -9.79 -7.93 25.49
N ALA A 371 -9.49 -9.21 25.18
CA ALA A 371 -8.15 -9.79 25.35
C ALA A 371 -7.13 -9.29 24.31
N LEU A 372 -7.53 -8.44 23.36
CA LEU A 372 -6.69 -8.00 22.25
C LEU A 372 -6.25 -6.54 22.40
N ARG A 373 -4.99 -6.24 22.09
CA ARG A 373 -4.48 -4.88 21.95
C ARG A 373 -4.86 -4.30 20.59
N ASP A 374 -6.10 -3.92 20.44
CA ASP A 374 -6.67 -3.33 19.22
C ASP A 374 -7.76 -2.33 19.59
N TYR A 375 -8.04 -1.39 18.71
CA TYR A 375 -9.10 -0.39 18.90
C TYR A 375 -10.45 -1.04 19.26
N TYR A 376 -10.84 -2.09 18.54
CA TYR A 376 -12.09 -2.81 18.83
C TYR A 376 -11.99 -3.69 20.08
N GLY A 377 -10.77 -4.12 20.45
CA GLY A 377 -10.51 -4.76 21.74
C GLY A 377 -10.76 -3.82 22.91
N TYR A 378 -10.29 -2.59 22.84
CA TYR A 378 -10.55 -1.58 23.88
C TYR A 378 -12.03 -1.22 23.97
N LEU A 379 -12.69 -1.00 22.83
CA LEU A 379 -14.15 -0.78 22.82
C LEU A 379 -14.94 -1.96 23.39
N ALA A 380 -14.47 -3.18 23.18
CA ALA A 380 -15.08 -4.39 23.74
C ALA A 380 -14.83 -4.50 25.25
N ALA A 381 -13.62 -4.17 25.71
CA ALA A 381 -13.29 -4.12 27.15
C ALA A 381 -14.22 -3.17 27.92
N ASP A 382 -14.50 -1.98 27.36
CA ASP A 382 -15.47 -1.03 27.93
C ASP A 382 -16.87 -1.64 28.06
N ARG A 383 -17.29 -2.49 27.09
CA ARG A 383 -18.63 -3.12 27.11
C ARG A 383 -18.77 -4.20 28.19
N VAL A 384 -17.69 -4.83 28.58
CA VAL A 384 -17.71 -5.92 29.57
C VAL A 384 -17.00 -5.55 30.88
N ALA A 385 -16.62 -4.30 31.05
CA ALA A 385 -15.91 -3.75 32.21
C ALA A 385 -14.60 -4.51 32.54
N LEU A 386 -13.84 -4.88 31.49
CA LEU A 386 -12.53 -5.52 31.63
C LEU A 386 -11.39 -4.50 31.42
N PRO A 387 -10.23 -4.70 32.06
CA PRO A 387 -9.07 -3.85 31.84
C PRO A 387 -8.53 -3.99 30.42
N TYR A 388 -7.96 -2.89 29.89
CA TYR A 388 -7.31 -2.89 28.58
C TYR A 388 -6.04 -3.73 28.59
N GLN A 389 -5.79 -4.44 27.48
CA GLN A 389 -4.55 -5.17 27.27
C GLN A 389 -3.44 -4.21 26.84
N LEU A 390 -2.67 -3.71 27.82
CA LEU A 390 -1.58 -2.74 27.60
C LEU A 390 -0.18 -3.33 27.84
N GLN A 391 -0.08 -4.65 28.02
CA GLN A 391 1.21 -5.30 28.27
C GLN A 391 2.19 -5.06 27.13
N ASN A 392 3.44 -4.69 27.49
CA ASN A 392 4.52 -4.52 26.54
C ASN A 392 5.27 -5.85 26.39
N HIS A 393 5.36 -6.36 25.19
CA HIS A 393 6.16 -7.54 24.83
C HIS A 393 7.23 -7.12 23.82
N PRO A 394 8.37 -6.59 24.30
CA PRO A 394 9.46 -6.17 23.45
C PRO A 394 10.01 -7.32 22.62
N THR A 395 10.34 -7.04 21.36
CA THR A 395 11.04 -8.01 20.50
C THR A 395 12.31 -8.49 21.18
N GLN A 396 12.39 -9.78 21.46
CA GLN A 396 13.58 -10.42 22.05
C GLN A 396 14.54 -10.82 20.94
N TYR A 397 15.84 -10.59 21.18
CA TYR A 397 16.94 -11.00 20.30
C TYR A 397 18.27 -10.99 21.06
N THR A 398 19.18 -11.84 20.66
CA THR A 398 20.53 -11.89 21.22
C THR A 398 21.40 -10.72 20.71
N ARG A 399 22.47 -10.44 21.44
CA ARG A 399 23.47 -9.44 21.00
C ARG A 399 24.03 -9.80 19.61
N GLN A 400 24.28 -11.08 19.37
CA GLN A 400 24.81 -11.57 18.10
C GLN A 400 23.82 -11.33 16.93
N GLU A 401 22.54 -11.63 17.10
CA GLU A 401 21.50 -11.36 16.10
C GLU A 401 21.38 -9.86 15.83
N GLY A 402 21.38 -9.04 16.86
CA GLY A 402 21.35 -7.58 16.72
C GLY A 402 22.53 -7.03 15.93
N GLN A 403 23.75 -7.54 16.19
CA GLN A 403 24.95 -7.18 15.43
C GLN A 403 24.91 -7.66 13.99
N ALA A 404 24.46 -8.89 13.75
CA ALA A 404 24.33 -9.44 12.40
C ALA A 404 23.38 -8.61 11.53
N ILE A 405 22.25 -8.15 12.10
CA ILE A 405 21.33 -7.24 11.40
C ILE A 405 21.95 -5.86 11.20
N ARG A 406 22.58 -5.30 12.22
CA ARG A 406 23.22 -3.98 12.14
C ARG A 406 24.30 -3.92 11.05
N ASN A 407 25.13 -4.96 10.96
CA ASN A 407 26.26 -5.06 10.01
C ASN A 407 25.80 -5.59 8.63
N HIS A 408 24.50 -5.87 8.45
CA HIS A 408 24.01 -6.31 7.17
C HIS A 408 24.05 -5.16 6.14
N PRO A 409 24.58 -5.37 4.92
CA PRO A 409 24.79 -4.29 3.94
C PRO A 409 23.56 -3.42 3.66
N TYR A 410 22.35 -3.99 3.69
CA TYR A 410 21.12 -3.20 3.50
C TYR A 410 20.86 -2.23 4.64
N ILE A 411 21.17 -2.66 5.87
CA ILE A 411 20.96 -1.86 7.09
C ILE A 411 22.03 -0.80 7.22
N GLU A 412 23.29 -1.15 6.99
CA GLU A 412 24.40 -0.19 7.01
C GLU A 412 24.19 0.93 6.00
N ARG A 413 23.86 0.60 4.74
CA ARG A 413 23.57 1.59 3.69
C ARG A 413 22.40 2.51 4.09
N ALA A 414 21.32 1.94 4.58
CA ALA A 414 20.17 2.72 5.02
C ALA A 414 20.51 3.64 6.18
N TYR A 415 21.28 3.15 7.16
CA TYR A 415 21.73 3.93 8.31
C TYR A 415 22.66 5.07 7.90
N GLU A 416 23.65 4.81 7.05
CA GLU A 416 24.57 5.86 6.58
C GLU A 416 23.82 6.95 5.78
N PHE A 417 22.90 6.60 4.89
CA PHE A 417 22.05 7.60 4.25
C PHE A 417 21.20 8.39 5.26
N TYR A 418 20.67 7.73 6.28
CA TYR A 418 19.91 8.41 7.35
C TYR A 418 20.79 9.42 8.11
N ARG A 419 22.03 9.03 8.49
CA ARG A 419 22.99 9.90 9.19
C ARG A 419 23.47 11.09 8.32
N LEU A 420 23.33 10.97 7.01
CA LEU A 420 23.65 12.02 6.04
C LEU A 420 22.45 12.94 5.73
N ASP A 421 21.32 12.80 6.42
CA ASP A 421 20.03 13.48 6.14
C ASP A 421 19.48 13.21 4.70
N ARG A 422 19.95 12.14 4.05
CA ARG A 422 19.47 11.70 2.75
C ARG A 422 18.27 10.76 2.90
N LEU A 423 17.18 11.27 3.49
CA LEU A 423 16.05 10.47 3.94
C LEU A 423 15.37 9.66 2.83
N ILE A 424 15.35 10.16 1.58
CA ILE A 424 14.76 9.45 0.44
C ILE A 424 15.57 8.20 0.12
N ASP A 425 16.89 8.33 0.04
CA ASP A 425 17.79 7.22 -0.26
C ASP A 425 17.82 6.22 0.89
N ALA A 426 17.86 6.73 2.13
CA ALA A 426 17.75 5.92 3.34
C ALA A 426 16.49 5.04 3.35
N ARG A 427 15.32 5.63 3.06
CA ARG A 427 14.04 4.89 2.99
C ARG A 427 14.01 3.87 1.86
N ARG A 428 14.65 4.16 0.73
CA ARG A 428 14.76 3.21 -0.39
C ARG A 428 15.62 2.00 -0.02
N ALA A 429 16.82 2.26 0.54
CA ALA A 429 17.73 1.21 0.99
C ALA A 429 17.06 0.34 2.08
N TRP A 430 16.42 0.97 3.06
CA TRP A 430 15.66 0.27 4.10
C TRP A 430 14.55 -0.61 3.52
N ALA A 431 13.69 -0.02 2.68
CA ALA A 431 12.59 -0.76 2.06
C ALA A 431 13.08 -1.92 1.17
N TYR A 432 14.25 -1.76 0.57
CA TYR A 432 14.88 -2.81 -0.23
C TYR A 432 15.29 -4.00 0.65
N GLY A 433 15.93 -3.76 1.79
CA GLY A 433 16.29 -4.79 2.76
C GLY A 433 15.06 -5.46 3.38
N MET A 434 14.07 -4.67 3.81
CA MET A 434 12.86 -5.19 4.47
C MET A 434 12.03 -6.14 3.58
N LYS A 435 12.15 -6.08 2.26
CA LYS A 435 11.49 -7.05 1.37
C LYS A 435 12.14 -8.43 1.40
N ARG A 436 13.40 -8.51 1.81
CA ARG A 436 14.24 -9.71 1.79
C ARG A 436 14.40 -10.36 3.16
N PHE A 437 14.15 -9.58 4.20
CA PHE A 437 14.27 -10.02 5.59
C PHE A 437 13.07 -10.83 6.05
N SER A 438 13.35 -11.84 6.88
CA SER A 438 12.33 -12.59 7.63
C SER A 438 11.59 -11.66 8.61
N LYS A 439 10.47 -12.12 9.16
CA LYS A 439 9.71 -11.39 10.17
C LYS A 439 10.54 -11.06 11.41
N SER A 440 11.34 -12.02 11.90
CA SER A 440 12.26 -11.82 13.01
C SER A 440 13.31 -10.75 12.70
N GLN A 441 13.98 -10.84 11.56
CA GLN A 441 14.95 -9.84 11.12
C GLN A 441 14.34 -8.43 10.97
N GLN A 442 13.09 -8.34 10.46
CA GLN A 442 12.35 -7.09 10.40
C GLN A 442 12.06 -6.52 11.78
N ALA A 443 11.66 -7.36 12.76
CA ALA A 443 11.39 -6.93 14.12
C ALA A 443 12.65 -6.39 14.81
N ILE A 444 13.80 -7.08 14.67
CA ILE A 444 15.09 -6.60 15.16
C ILE A 444 15.47 -5.25 14.48
N SER A 445 15.29 -5.16 13.16
CA SER A 445 15.54 -3.92 12.42
C SER A 445 14.67 -2.77 12.92
N ALA A 446 13.41 -3.02 13.28
CA ALA A 446 12.52 -2.01 13.83
C ALA A 446 13.04 -1.44 15.16
N ARG A 447 13.58 -2.28 16.04
CA ARG A 447 14.21 -1.82 17.29
C ARG A 447 15.50 -1.02 17.03
N LEU A 448 16.32 -1.43 16.07
CA LEU A 448 17.49 -0.65 15.67
C LEU A 448 17.10 0.73 15.15
N ALA A 449 16.10 0.82 14.29
CA ALA A 449 15.60 2.11 13.80
C ALA A 449 15.10 2.99 14.95
N ARG A 450 14.39 2.43 15.93
CA ARG A 450 13.96 3.13 17.15
C ARG A 450 15.14 3.65 17.97
N GLN A 451 16.17 2.83 18.16
CA GLN A 451 17.41 3.23 18.87
C GLN A 451 18.14 4.39 18.17
N TRP A 452 18.09 4.46 16.85
CA TRP A 452 18.68 5.54 16.05
C TRP A 452 17.85 6.83 16.02
N GLY A 453 16.66 6.84 16.61
CA GLY A 453 15.72 7.95 16.50
C GLY A 453 14.94 7.98 15.18
N TRP A 454 15.04 6.92 14.37
CA TRP A 454 14.33 6.83 13.11
C TRP A 454 12.94 6.21 13.32
N TYR A 455 12.11 6.96 14.02
CA TYR A 455 10.85 6.49 14.60
C TYR A 455 9.86 5.93 13.57
N ASP A 456 9.66 6.64 12.46
CA ASP A 456 8.74 6.19 11.41
C ASP A 456 9.14 4.83 10.85
N ARG A 457 10.44 4.56 10.68
CA ARG A 457 10.91 3.24 10.22
C ARG A 457 10.72 2.17 11.28
N GLY A 458 10.96 2.49 12.54
CA GLY A 458 10.65 1.59 13.65
C GLY A 458 9.18 1.18 13.64
N ILE A 459 8.26 2.16 13.67
CA ILE A 459 6.80 1.96 13.71
C ILE A 459 6.31 1.10 12.53
N PHE A 460 6.64 1.49 11.29
CA PHE A 460 6.14 0.78 10.11
C PHE A 460 6.78 -0.60 9.93
N THR A 461 8.04 -0.76 10.34
CA THR A 461 8.72 -2.06 10.24
C THR A 461 8.21 -3.03 11.30
N ALA A 462 7.97 -2.60 12.54
CA ALA A 462 7.36 -3.42 13.58
C ALA A 462 5.97 -3.91 13.15
N ALA A 463 5.12 -3.02 12.60
CA ALA A 463 3.81 -3.39 12.08
C ALA A 463 3.92 -4.43 10.93
N ARG A 464 4.86 -4.24 10.00
CA ARG A 464 5.12 -5.19 8.92
C ARG A 464 5.63 -6.55 9.43
N ALA A 465 6.44 -6.55 10.48
CA ALA A 465 6.94 -7.76 11.14
C ALA A 465 5.85 -8.55 11.87
N GLY A 466 4.75 -7.90 12.24
CA GLY A 466 3.73 -8.43 13.13
C GLY A 466 4.06 -8.25 14.62
N ALA A 467 5.09 -7.44 14.95
CA ALA A 467 5.50 -7.11 16.31
C ALA A 467 4.56 -6.03 16.91
N TYR A 468 3.28 -6.37 17.03
CA TYR A 468 2.25 -5.41 17.46
C TYR A 468 2.34 -5.04 18.94
N ASP A 469 2.94 -5.91 19.77
CA ASP A 469 3.06 -5.72 21.21
C ASP A 469 4.41 -5.14 21.65
N ASP A 470 5.31 -4.81 20.72
CA ASP A 470 6.52 -4.04 20.99
C ASP A 470 6.16 -2.54 21.10
N VAL A 471 5.64 -2.17 22.28
CA VAL A 471 5.06 -0.84 22.55
C VAL A 471 6.12 0.25 22.41
N ASP A 472 7.35 0.00 22.89
CA ASP A 472 8.44 0.97 22.84
C ASP A 472 8.79 1.41 21.41
N VAL A 473 8.67 0.48 20.46
CA VAL A 473 8.92 0.75 19.04
C VAL A 473 7.71 1.40 18.38
N ARG A 474 6.52 0.92 18.71
CA ARG A 474 5.29 1.35 18.03
C ARG A 474 4.71 2.66 18.54
N PHE A 475 4.99 3.01 19.80
CA PHE A 475 4.50 4.21 20.46
C PHE A 475 5.64 4.97 21.14
N PRO A 476 6.65 5.42 20.38
CA PRO A 476 7.81 6.11 20.94
C PRO A 476 7.40 7.47 21.53
N LEU A 477 7.94 7.81 22.69
CA LEU A 477 7.79 9.13 23.31
C LEU A 477 8.86 10.10 22.74
N ALA A 478 8.87 10.26 21.41
CA ALA A 478 9.77 11.16 20.71
C ALA A 478 9.38 12.64 20.94
N TYR A 479 10.34 13.55 20.80
CA TYR A 479 10.14 15.01 20.96
C TYR A 479 9.44 15.39 22.26
N ARG A 480 9.76 14.66 23.34
CA ARG A 480 9.02 14.73 24.62
C ARG A 480 8.90 16.16 25.17
N GLN A 481 9.97 16.95 25.12
CA GLN A 481 9.97 18.31 25.64
C GLN A 481 8.98 19.21 24.87
N ALA A 482 9.07 19.22 23.53
CA ALA A 482 8.22 20.03 22.67
C ALA A 482 6.75 19.63 22.80
N ILE A 483 6.45 18.32 22.73
CA ILE A 483 5.08 17.80 22.81
C ILE A 483 4.47 18.07 24.20
N THR A 484 5.24 17.84 25.28
CA THR A 484 4.74 18.10 26.65
C THR A 484 4.51 19.58 26.90
N ARG A 485 5.41 20.47 26.42
CA ARG A 485 5.28 21.92 26.56
C ARG A 485 4.02 22.40 25.82
N GLY A 486 3.85 22.03 24.56
CA GLY A 486 2.69 22.41 23.77
C GLY A 486 1.39 21.89 24.37
N ALA A 487 1.34 20.61 24.80
CA ALA A 487 0.16 20.02 25.43
C ALA A 487 -0.26 20.79 26.71
N ARG A 488 0.70 21.15 27.56
CA ARG A 488 0.46 21.95 28.76
C ARG A 488 -0.01 23.37 28.42
N HIS A 489 0.68 24.03 27.49
CA HIS A 489 0.33 25.39 27.06
C HIS A 489 -1.09 25.49 26.53
N GLN A 490 -1.50 24.52 25.74
CA GLN A 490 -2.81 24.47 25.10
C GLN A 490 -3.88 23.69 25.92
N LYS A 491 -3.53 23.21 27.13
CA LYS A 491 -4.41 22.44 28.03
C LYS A 491 -5.05 21.19 27.33
N ILE A 492 -4.27 20.50 26.52
CA ILE A 492 -4.68 19.28 25.79
C ILE A 492 -4.05 18.07 26.46
N ASP A 493 -4.76 16.95 26.48
CA ASP A 493 -4.24 15.69 26.99
C ASP A 493 -2.97 15.26 26.23
N LEU A 494 -1.93 14.88 26.98
CA LEU A 494 -0.61 14.54 26.45
C LEU A 494 -0.67 13.26 25.59
N ALA A 495 -1.41 12.25 26.01
CA ALA A 495 -1.52 11.00 25.27
C ALA A 495 -2.27 11.22 23.95
N TRP A 496 -3.30 12.07 23.96
CA TRP A 496 -4.01 12.45 22.74
C TRP A 496 -3.11 13.20 21.77
N THR A 497 -2.29 14.12 22.25
CA THR A 497 -1.30 14.82 21.42
C THR A 497 -0.32 13.84 20.74
N TYR A 498 0.22 12.88 21.50
CA TYR A 498 1.08 11.82 20.94
C TYR A 498 0.35 10.97 19.89
N ALA A 499 -0.92 10.66 20.13
CA ALA A 499 -1.75 9.90 19.19
C ALA A 499 -1.92 10.64 17.85
N ILE A 500 -2.15 11.97 17.89
CA ILE A 500 -2.26 12.80 16.69
C ILE A 500 -0.92 12.83 15.94
N VAL A 501 0.20 13.16 16.61
CA VAL A 501 1.53 13.16 15.96
C VAL A 501 1.85 11.82 15.30
N ARG A 502 1.54 10.73 15.99
CA ARG A 502 1.76 9.39 15.46
C ARG A 502 0.89 9.11 14.23
N GLN A 503 -0.35 9.53 14.22
CA GLN A 503 -1.29 9.33 13.12
C GLN A 503 -0.94 10.19 11.90
N GLU A 504 -0.57 11.45 12.12
CA GLU A 504 -0.31 12.43 11.07
C GLU A 504 1.03 12.22 10.37
N SER A 505 2.08 11.94 11.13
CA SER A 505 3.43 11.87 10.58
C SER A 505 4.24 10.63 10.96
N ALA A 506 3.78 9.82 11.91
CA ALA A 506 4.60 8.81 12.57
C ALA A 506 5.95 9.40 13.07
N PHE A 507 5.93 10.61 13.60
CA PHE A 507 7.08 11.38 14.11
C PHE A 507 8.08 11.83 13.03
N MET A 508 7.67 11.97 11.78
CA MET A 508 8.48 12.56 10.72
C MET A 508 8.41 14.09 10.77
N GLU A 509 9.47 14.76 11.24
CA GLU A 509 9.49 16.22 11.40
C GLU A 509 9.42 17.02 10.09
N LYS A 510 10.09 16.52 9.04
CA LYS A 510 10.21 17.23 7.74
C LYS A 510 9.29 16.67 6.66
N VAL A 511 8.20 15.98 7.04
CA VAL A 511 7.29 15.37 6.07
C VAL A 511 6.35 16.39 5.45
N ARG A 512 6.07 16.19 4.15
CA ARG A 512 5.03 16.91 3.40
C ARG A 512 4.07 15.91 2.79
N SER A 513 2.78 16.13 2.98
CA SER A 513 1.73 15.32 2.35
C SER A 513 1.50 15.72 0.89
N HIS A 514 0.78 14.88 0.13
CA HIS A 514 0.35 15.23 -1.24
C HIS A 514 -0.56 16.47 -1.28
N ALA A 515 -1.36 16.71 -0.24
CA ALA A 515 -2.20 17.89 -0.10
C ALA A 515 -1.42 19.13 0.35
N GLY A 516 -0.13 18.99 0.70
CA GLY A 516 0.73 20.09 1.11
C GLY A 516 0.80 20.35 2.62
N ALA A 517 0.23 19.48 3.47
CA ALA A 517 0.39 19.55 4.91
C ALA A 517 1.84 19.29 5.33
N LEU A 518 2.33 19.95 6.40
CA LEU A 518 3.73 20.00 6.79
C LEU A 518 3.96 19.63 8.25
N GLY A 519 5.08 18.96 8.52
CA GLY A 519 5.64 18.73 9.84
C GLY A 519 4.96 17.63 10.65
N LEU A 520 5.29 17.55 11.94
CA LEU A 520 4.89 16.47 12.85
C LEU A 520 3.37 16.28 12.92
N MET A 521 2.60 17.35 13.01
CA MET A 521 1.13 17.31 13.13
C MET A 521 0.44 17.70 11.81
N GLN A 522 1.14 17.66 10.68
CA GLN A 522 0.60 17.88 9.33
C GLN A 522 -0.24 19.15 9.19
N LEU A 523 0.34 20.27 9.59
CA LEU A 523 -0.32 21.58 9.53
C LEU A 523 -0.38 22.11 8.08
N MET A 524 -1.57 22.47 7.62
CA MET A 524 -1.75 23.13 6.32
C MET A 524 -1.20 24.55 6.34
N PRO A 525 -0.44 25.00 5.32
CA PRO A 525 0.15 26.34 5.30
C PRO A 525 -0.87 27.48 5.44
N ALA A 526 -2.08 27.32 4.88
CA ALA A 526 -3.16 28.30 5.03
C ALA A 526 -3.61 28.43 6.49
N THR A 527 -3.75 27.27 7.17
CA THR A 527 -4.12 27.23 8.59
C THR A 527 -3.00 27.79 9.46
N ALA A 528 -1.72 27.47 9.15
CA ALA A 528 -0.57 28.03 9.85
C ALA A 528 -0.56 29.56 9.79
N ARG A 529 -0.80 30.17 8.63
CA ARG A 529 -0.89 31.64 8.48
C ARG A 529 -2.04 32.24 9.29
N LEU A 530 -3.17 31.55 9.37
CA LEU A 530 -4.31 32.00 10.19
C LEU A 530 -3.95 32.00 11.67
N VAL A 531 -3.34 30.93 12.17
CA VAL A 531 -2.92 30.80 13.57
C VAL A 531 -1.84 31.83 13.91
N ALA A 532 -0.82 31.97 13.09
CA ALA A 532 0.23 32.95 13.26
C ALA A 532 -0.33 34.37 13.40
N ARG A 533 -1.21 34.80 12.49
CA ARG A 533 -1.89 36.11 12.57
C ARG A 533 -2.67 36.30 13.87
N LYS A 534 -3.38 35.28 14.32
CA LYS A 534 -4.15 35.35 15.60
C LYS A 534 -3.24 35.46 16.82
N GLN A 535 -1.99 35.02 16.72
CA GLN A 535 -0.98 35.11 17.77
C GLN A 535 -0.07 36.35 17.61
N GLY A 536 -0.36 37.24 16.67
CA GLY A 536 0.43 38.46 16.42
C GLY A 536 1.70 38.26 15.62
N PHE A 537 1.89 37.08 14.96
CA PHE A 537 3.09 36.77 14.18
C PHE A 537 2.80 36.81 12.67
N SER A 538 3.84 37.17 11.89
CA SER A 538 3.85 37.00 10.44
C SER A 538 4.64 35.77 10.06
N LEU A 539 4.03 34.88 9.28
CA LEU A 539 4.71 33.69 8.75
C LEU A 539 5.41 34.07 7.42
N ALA A 540 6.70 34.37 7.48
CA ALA A 540 7.51 34.79 6.33
C ALA A 540 7.64 33.66 5.27
N ASN A 541 7.75 32.40 5.72
CA ASN A 541 7.84 31.25 4.82
C ASN A 541 7.38 29.96 5.50
N ASN A 542 7.16 28.90 4.69
CA ASN A 542 6.68 27.61 5.19
C ASN A 542 7.75 26.79 5.98
N LYS A 543 9.03 27.24 6.05
CA LYS A 543 10.07 26.51 6.78
C LYS A 543 9.80 26.51 8.28
N ALA A 544 9.27 27.61 8.82
CA ALA A 544 8.89 27.69 10.24
C ALA A 544 7.84 26.64 10.64
N ILE A 545 6.98 26.21 9.71
CA ILE A 545 5.99 25.14 9.98
C ILE A 545 6.66 23.77 10.18
N LEU A 546 7.90 23.59 9.70
CA LEU A 546 8.66 22.35 9.87
C LEU A 546 9.45 22.31 11.18
N ASP A 547 9.53 23.44 11.88
CA ASP A 547 10.07 23.47 13.24
C ASP A 547 9.15 22.70 14.20
N VAL A 548 9.74 21.82 15.00
CA VAL A 548 8.98 20.89 15.84
C VAL A 548 8.14 21.60 16.88
N GLU A 549 8.69 22.62 17.55
CA GLU A 549 8.00 23.34 18.62
C GLU A 549 6.87 24.18 18.04
N THR A 550 7.15 24.92 16.98
CA THR A 550 6.16 25.74 16.26
C THR A 550 5.01 24.88 15.71
N ASN A 551 5.33 23.74 15.09
CA ASN A 551 4.33 22.85 14.50
C ASN A 551 3.37 22.29 15.56
N VAL A 552 3.93 21.84 16.68
CA VAL A 552 3.16 21.27 17.80
C VAL A 552 2.29 22.32 18.48
N ASP A 553 2.85 23.48 18.82
CA ASP A 553 2.13 24.53 19.52
C ASP A 553 0.97 25.11 18.69
N TRP A 554 1.19 25.37 17.42
CA TRP A 554 0.17 25.93 16.54
C TRP A 554 -1.01 24.96 16.28
N VAL A 555 -0.74 23.67 16.07
CA VAL A 555 -1.81 22.70 15.83
C VAL A 555 -2.64 22.48 17.08
N GLN A 556 -1.99 22.39 18.23
CA GLN A 556 -2.70 22.25 19.50
C GLN A 556 -3.56 23.47 19.82
N GLY A 557 -3.13 24.69 19.49
CA GLY A 557 -3.92 25.90 19.58
C GLY A 557 -5.19 25.90 18.71
N ILE A 558 -5.23 25.08 17.65
CA ILE A 558 -6.44 24.85 16.85
C ILE A 558 -7.39 23.92 17.59
N TYR A 559 -6.91 22.80 18.09
CA TYR A 559 -7.72 21.79 18.80
C TYR A 559 -8.35 22.30 20.10
N ASN A 560 -7.68 23.22 20.81
CA ASN A 560 -8.23 23.81 22.04
C ASN A 560 -9.45 24.73 21.79
N ARG A 561 -9.75 25.05 20.52
CA ARG A 561 -10.85 25.96 20.13
C ARG A 561 -12.00 25.24 19.42
N CYS A 562 -11.86 23.93 19.18
CA CYS A 562 -12.92 23.05 18.69
C CYS A 562 -13.56 22.23 19.82
#